data_c32fdaf32ef63a931f9125d8a312ec2a
#
_entry.id   c32fdaf32ef63a931f9125d8a312ec2a
#
_cell.length_a   1.000
_cell.length_b   1.000
_cell.length_c   1.000
_cell.angle_alpha   90.00
_cell.angle_beta   90.00
_cell.angle_gamma   90.00
#
_symmetry.space_group_name_H-M   'P 1'
#
loop_
_entity.id
_entity.type
_entity.pdbx_description
1 polymer ?
#
loop_
_entity_poly.entity_id
_entity_poly.type
_entity_poly.pdbx_seq_one_letter_code
_entity_poly.pdbx_strand_id
1 'polypeptide(L)'
;MCGSGTLLIEAAMLATDRAPGLHRGRWGFSGWTQHDEAIWQEVKAEAQTRARKGLAEYSSHFYGSDSDARVIQRARTNARLAGIGELITFEVNDVAQLANPLPKGPYGTVLSNPPYGERLDSEPALIALHSLLGRIMKNQFGGWNLSLFSASPDLLSCLQLRADKQYKAKNGPLDCVQKNYHVAESTPDSKPVMAAEDYANRLRKNLKKFEKWARQEGIECYRLYDADLPEYNVAVDRYADWVVVQEYAPPKTIDAHKARQRLFDIIAATISVLGIAPNKLVLKTRERQKGKNQYQKLGEKGEFLEVTEYNAHLWVNLTDYLDTGLFLDHRIARRMPVSYTHLRAHETLRHL
;
A
#
# COMPACT_ATOMS: atom_id res chain seq x y z
N MET A 1 -7.79 -1.49 8.76
CA MET A 1 -6.64 -0.65 9.18
C MET A 1 -7.08 0.35 10.24
N CYS A 2 -7.63 -0.17 11.34
CA CYS A 2 -8.09 0.68 12.45
C CYS A 2 -6.99 1.00 13.48
N GLY A 3 -5.85 0.33 13.39
CA GLY A 3 -4.77 0.48 14.36
C GLY A 3 -5.25 0.18 15.79
N SER A 4 -4.81 0.95 16.76
CA SER A 4 -5.24 0.86 18.15
C SER A 4 -6.68 1.30 18.42
N GLY A 5 -7.47 1.55 17.35
CA GLY A 5 -8.88 1.93 17.42
C GLY A 5 -9.16 3.40 17.66
N THR A 6 -8.15 4.26 17.70
CA THR A 6 -8.27 5.67 18.11
C THR A 6 -9.40 6.40 17.35
N LEU A 7 -9.40 6.35 16.00
CA LEU A 7 -10.43 7.06 15.21
C LEU A 7 -11.84 6.57 15.49
N LEU A 8 -12.02 5.25 15.66
CA LEU A 8 -13.33 4.65 15.95
C LEU A 8 -13.79 4.97 17.37
N ILE A 9 -12.86 4.94 18.33
CA ILE A 9 -13.14 5.24 19.74
C ILE A 9 -13.59 6.70 19.86
N GLU A 10 -12.85 7.63 19.27
CA GLU A 10 -13.20 9.06 19.27
C GLU A 10 -14.54 9.30 18.54
N ALA A 11 -14.79 8.63 17.42
CA ALA A 11 -16.07 8.71 16.72
C ALA A 11 -17.24 8.19 17.57
N ALA A 12 -17.06 7.06 18.25
CA ALA A 12 -18.07 6.49 19.13
C ALA A 12 -18.34 7.37 20.37
N MET A 13 -17.29 7.94 20.95
CA MET A 13 -17.42 8.89 22.05
C MET A 13 -18.15 10.15 21.63
N LEU A 14 -17.83 10.70 20.44
CA LEU A 14 -18.52 11.87 19.88
C LEU A 14 -19.99 11.56 19.62
N ALA A 15 -20.30 10.40 19.02
CA ALA A 15 -21.65 9.98 18.69
C ALA A 15 -22.52 9.75 19.94
N THR A 16 -21.93 9.37 21.06
CA THR A 16 -22.59 9.14 22.34
C THR A 16 -22.50 10.31 23.31
N ASP A 17 -22.11 11.50 22.83
CA ASP A 17 -21.93 12.72 23.64
C ASP A 17 -21.06 12.50 24.89
N ARG A 18 -20.01 11.67 24.75
CA ARG A 18 -19.10 11.31 25.82
C ARG A 18 -17.85 12.16 25.79
N ALA A 19 -17.64 12.94 26.84
CA ALA A 19 -16.47 13.81 26.97
C ALA A 19 -15.17 13.01 27.02
N PRO A 20 -14.13 13.41 26.23
CA PRO A 20 -12.82 12.79 26.31
C PRO A 20 -12.22 12.98 27.71
N GLY A 21 -11.60 11.94 28.23
CA GLY A 21 -10.99 11.96 29.55
C GLY A 21 -11.96 11.89 30.73
N LEU A 22 -13.24 11.56 30.53
CA LEU A 22 -14.23 11.43 31.60
C LEU A 22 -13.79 10.45 32.71
N HIS A 23 -12.96 9.46 32.38
CA HIS A 23 -12.38 8.50 33.31
C HIS A 23 -11.05 8.94 33.91
N ARG A 24 -10.59 10.15 33.58
CA ARG A 24 -9.31 10.65 34.09
C ARG A 24 -9.44 11.04 35.56
N GLY A 25 -8.56 10.46 36.41
CA GLY A 25 -8.58 10.72 37.85
C GLY A 25 -7.94 12.06 38.25
N ARG A 26 -6.98 12.56 37.44
CA ARG A 26 -6.25 13.80 37.71
C ARG A 26 -6.07 14.62 36.44
N TRP A 27 -6.26 15.93 36.55
CA TRP A 27 -6.12 16.89 35.47
C TRP A 27 -4.95 17.83 35.75
N GLY A 28 -4.40 18.49 34.74
CA GLY A 28 -3.32 19.43 34.88
C GLY A 28 -3.66 20.62 35.81
N PHE A 29 -4.93 21.02 35.82
CA PHE A 29 -5.44 22.09 36.68
C PHE A 29 -5.83 21.64 38.10
N SER A 30 -5.85 20.32 38.44
CA SER A 30 -6.26 19.84 39.77
C SER A 30 -5.37 20.33 40.93
N GLY A 31 -4.19 20.85 40.64
CA GLY A 31 -3.30 21.47 41.63
C GLY A 31 -3.24 23.01 41.57
N TRP A 32 -4.13 23.62 40.81
CA TRP A 32 -4.17 25.07 40.65
C TRP A 32 -4.75 25.74 41.89
N THR A 33 -4.16 26.81 42.34
CA THR A 33 -4.59 27.54 43.59
C THR A 33 -6.01 28.11 43.46
N GLN A 34 -6.48 28.35 42.24
CA GLN A 34 -7.84 28.86 41.95
C GLN A 34 -8.79 27.74 41.47
N HIS A 35 -8.37 26.48 41.62
CA HIS A 35 -9.23 25.37 41.24
C HIS A 35 -10.40 25.22 42.23
N ASP A 36 -11.64 25.27 41.74
CA ASP A 36 -12.83 25.02 42.51
C ASP A 36 -13.31 23.57 42.27
N GLU A 37 -13.10 22.71 43.24
CA GLU A 37 -13.45 21.31 43.15
C GLU A 37 -14.98 21.08 43.08
N ALA A 38 -15.78 21.97 43.69
CA ALA A 38 -17.25 21.83 43.63
C ALA A 38 -17.77 22.09 42.21
N ILE A 39 -17.32 23.14 41.57
CA ILE A 39 -17.64 23.46 40.19
C ILE A 39 -17.18 22.30 39.27
N TRP A 40 -15.95 21.80 39.52
CA TRP A 40 -15.44 20.68 38.73
C TRP A 40 -16.29 19.40 38.84
N GLN A 41 -16.75 19.05 40.02
CA GLN A 41 -17.62 17.90 40.24
C GLN A 41 -19.00 18.11 39.58
N GLU A 42 -19.55 19.28 39.56
CA GLU A 42 -20.79 19.61 38.85
C GLU A 42 -20.64 19.41 37.35
N VAL A 43 -19.57 19.98 36.73
CA VAL A 43 -19.27 19.79 35.29
C VAL A 43 -19.07 18.30 34.96
N LYS A 44 -18.38 17.58 35.83
CA LYS A 44 -18.17 16.14 35.64
C LYS A 44 -19.47 15.33 35.74
N ALA A 45 -20.35 15.67 36.65
CA ALA A 45 -21.67 15.02 36.82
C ALA A 45 -22.57 15.28 35.60
N GLU A 46 -22.58 16.50 35.07
CA GLU A 46 -23.24 16.83 33.80
C GLU A 46 -22.71 15.98 32.65
N ALA A 47 -21.38 15.95 32.44
CA ALA A 47 -20.76 15.16 31.39
C ALA A 47 -21.06 13.65 31.52
N GLN A 48 -21.12 13.09 32.74
CA GLN A 48 -21.52 11.72 32.98
C GLN A 48 -22.98 11.46 32.61
N THR A 49 -23.87 12.42 32.91
CA THR A 49 -25.29 12.33 32.59
C THR A 49 -25.50 12.36 31.08
N ARG A 50 -24.83 13.26 30.37
CA ARG A 50 -24.83 13.34 28.90
C ARG A 50 -24.32 12.05 28.26
N ALA A 51 -23.20 11.52 28.74
CA ALA A 51 -22.63 10.27 28.21
C ALA A 51 -23.58 9.07 28.43
N ARG A 52 -24.27 8.98 29.58
CA ARG A 52 -25.26 7.92 29.83
C ARG A 52 -26.47 8.03 28.91
N LYS A 53 -26.99 9.25 28.73
CA LYS A 53 -28.09 9.52 27.82
C LYS A 53 -27.72 9.22 26.38
N GLY A 54 -26.57 9.74 25.91
CA GLY A 54 -26.08 9.51 24.55
C GLY A 54 -25.87 8.03 24.24
N LEU A 55 -25.33 7.26 25.19
CA LEU A 55 -25.16 5.81 25.03
C LEU A 55 -26.51 5.07 24.95
N ALA A 56 -27.51 5.47 25.73
CA ALA A 56 -28.85 4.86 25.72
C ALA A 56 -29.65 5.15 24.46
N GLU A 57 -29.45 6.34 23.87
CA GLU A 57 -30.14 6.79 22.67
C GLU A 57 -29.46 6.36 21.36
N TYR A 58 -28.20 5.94 21.41
CA TYR A 58 -27.43 5.57 20.23
C TYR A 58 -27.79 4.16 19.73
N SER A 59 -28.30 4.06 18.52
CA SER A 59 -28.80 2.81 17.93
C SER A 59 -27.92 2.21 16.82
N SER A 60 -26.82 2.88 16.46
CA SER A 60 -25.92 2.38 15.41
C SER A 60 -24.71 1.63 15.98
N HIS A 61 -23.85 1.12 15.12
CA HIS A 61 -22.70 0.30 15.52
C HIS A 61 -21.45 0.68 14.74
N PHE A 62 -20.26 0.47 15.32
CA PHE A 62 -18.97 0.73 14.70
C PHE A 62 -18.25 -0.58 14.42
N TYR A 63 -17.55 -0.64 13.30
CA TYR A 63 -16.77 -1.81 12.86
C TYR A 63 -15.34 -1.42 12.62
N GLY A 64 -14.40 -2.13 13.22
CA GLY A 64 -12.97 -1.91 13.06
C GLY A 64 -12.23 -3.18 12.68
N SER A 65 -11.31 -3.08 11.74
CA SER A 65 -10.47 -4.21 11.37
C SER A 65 -9.01 -3.81 11.16
N ASP A 66 -8.13 -4.74 11.47
CA ASP A 66 -6.69 -4.63 11.21
C ASP A 66 -6.11 -6.04 11.00
N SER A 67 -5.04 -6.16 10.25
CA SER A 67 -4.37 -7.45 10.01
C SER A 67 -3.54 -7.93 11.20
N ASP A 68 -3.12 -7.04 12.12
CA ASP A 68 -2.36 -7.40 13.31
C ASP A 68 -3.28 -7.68 14.51
N ALA A 69 -3.33 -8.96 14.91
CA ALA A 69 -4.13 -9.40 16.07
C ALA A 69 -3.75 -8.69 17.38
N ARG A 70 -2.48 -8.33 17.57
CA ARG A 70 -2.01 -7.62 18.76
C ARG A 70 -2.56 -6.20 18.82
N VAL A 71 -2.64 -5.57 17.65
CA VAL A 71 -3.20 -4.21 17.52
C VAL A 71 -4.71 -4.23 17.78
N ILE A 72 -5.43 -5.23 17.28
CA ILE A 72 -6.86 -5.44 17.57
C ILE A 72 -7.11 -5.67 19.05
N GLN A 73 -6.26 -6.46 19.72
CA GLN A 73 -6.39 -6.65 21.17
C GLN A 73 -6.21 -5.34 21.97
N ARG A 74 -5.28 -4.47 21.53
CA ARG A 74 -5.11 -3.13 22.09
C ARG A 74 -6.35 -2.27 21.83
N ALA A 75 -6.90 -2.30 20.62
CA ALA A 75 -8.11 -1.55 20.26
C ALA A 75 -9.31 -1.94 21.16
N ARG A 76 -9.53 -3.24 21.37
CA ARG A 76 -10.58 -3.75 22.29
C ARG A 76 -10.36 -3.26 23.73
N THR A 77 -9.13 -3.30 24.20
CA THR A 77 -8.79 -2.80 25.55
C THR A 77 -9.03 -1.29 25.65
N ASN A 78 -8.61 -0.51 24.67
CA ASN A 78 -8.81 0.93 24.66
C ASN A 78 -10.31 1.30 24.62
N ALA A 79 -11.11 0.62 23.80
CA ALA A 79 -12.56 0.85 23.71
C ALA A 79 -13.28 0.54 25.02
N ARG A 80 -12.88 -0.56 25.69
CA ARG A 80 -13.41 -0.92 27.02
C ARG A 80 -13.05 0.13 28.06
N LEU A 81 -11.80 0.59 28.10
CA LEU A 81 -11.35 1.64 29.01
C LEU A 81 -12.06 2.98 28.75
N ALA A 82 -12.41 3.27 27.50
CA ALA A 82 -13.21 4.42 27.14
C ALA A 82 -14.69 4.26 27.48
N GLY A 83 -15.15 3.06 27.88
CA GLY A 83 -16.52 2.77 28.25
C GLY A 83 -17.50 2.72 27.09
N ILE A 84 -17.01 2.39 25.88
CA ILE A 84 -17.81 2.30 24.64
C ILE A 84 -17.56 0.98 23.89
N GLY A 85 -16.97 -0.02 24.57
CA GLY A 85 -16.58 -1.29 23.97
C GLY A 85 -17.75 -2.07 23.34
N GLU A 86 -18.95 -1.98 23.89
CA GLU A 86 -20.16 -2.63 23.40
C GLU A 86 -20.64 -2.09 22.05
N LEU A 87 -20.22 -0.86 21.69
CA LEU A 87 -20.61 -0.20 20.42
C LEU A 87 -19.70 -0.56 19.27
N ILE A 88 -18.55 -1.20 19.51
CA ILE A 88 -17.53 -1.41 18.49
C ILE A 88 -17.18 -2.88 18.36
N THR A 89 -17.41 -3.45 17.17
CA THR A 89 -16.89 -4.77 16.82
C THR A 89 -15.51 -4.63 16.20
N PHE A 90 -14.51 -5.35 16.76
CA PHE A 90 -13.15 -5.39 16.22
C PHE A 90 -12.83 -6.79 15.70
N GLU A 91 -12.31 -6.87 14.47
CA GLU A 91 -11.94 -8.12 13.80
C GLU A 91 -10.51 -8.09 13.30
N VAL A 92 -9.86 -9.26 13.31
CA VAL A 92 -8.56 -9.45 12.66
C VAL A 92 -8.83 -9.80 11.20
N ASN A 93 -8.63 -8.83 10.31
CA ASN A 93 -8.91 -9.00 8.89
C ASN A 93 -7.87 -8.25 8.04
N ASP A 94 -7.42 -8.90 6.96
CA ASP A 94 -6.66 -8.23 5.92
C ASP A 94 -7.58 -7.33 5.08
N VAL A 95 -7.00 -6.26 4.49
CA VAL A 95 -7.76 -5.38 3.58
C VAL A 95 -8.39 -6.15 2.43
N ALA A 96 -7.73 -7.21 1.93
CA ALA A 96 -8.29 -8.05 0.86
C ALA A 96 -9.62 -8.72 1.25
N GLN A 97 -9.87 -8.90 2.53
CA GLN A 97 -11.07 -9.53 3.09
C GLN A 97 -12.08 -8.51 3.63
N LEU A 98 -11.78 -7.20 3.49
CA LEU A 98 -12.67 -6.15 3.94
C LEU A 98 -14.00 -6.22 3.19
N ALA A 99 -15.08 -6.40 3.92
CA ALA A 99 -16.44 -6.45 3.39
C ALA A 99 -17.29 -5.35 4.03
N ASN A 100 -18.32 -4.91 3.31
CA ASN A 100 -19.30 -4.00 3.86
C ASN A 100 -20.11 -4.72 4.95
N PRO A 101 -20.08 -4.26 6.22
CA PRO A 101 -20.81 -4.91 7.31
C PRO A 101 -22.34 -4.75 7.18
N LEU A 102 -22.79 -3.81 6.35
CA LEU A 102 -24.20 -3.46 6.15
C LEU A 102 -24.55 -3.41 4.66
N PRO A 103 -24.47 -4.53 3.91
CA PRO A 103 -24.63 -4.53 2.45
C PRO A 103 -26.03 -4.13 1.97
N LYS A 104 -27.03 -4.19 2.84
CA LYS A 104 -28.42 -3.78 2.59
C LYS A 104 -28.91 -2.70 3.58
N GLY A 105 -27.99 -2.19 4.38
CA GLY A 105 -28.29 -1.20 5.40
C GLY A 105 -28.11 0.24 4.93
N PRO A 106 -28.22 1.19 5.84
CA PRO A 106 -27.93 2.59 5.53
C PRO A 106 -26.45 2.77 5.16
N TYR A 107 -26.18 3.77 4.34
CA TYR A 107 -24.81 4.16 4.02
C TYR A 107 -24.08 4.68 5.25
N GLY A 108 -22.77 4.47 5.28
CA GLY A 108 -21.92 4.87 6.39
C GLY A 108 -20.68 5.62 5.94
N THR A 109 -19.74 5.74 6.86
CA THR A 109 -18.44 6.36 6.61
C THR A 109 -17.33 5.42 6.99
N VAL A 110 -16.38 5.21 6.09
CA VAL A 110 -15.11 4.51 6.35
C VAL A 110 -14.05 5.54 6.72
N LEU A 111 -13.44 5.39 7.88
CA LEU A 111 -12.35 6.24 8.37
C LEU A 111 -11.08 5.41 8.48
N SER A 112 -9.95 5.92 7.98
CA SER A 112 -8.66 5.26 8.19
C SER A 112 -7.49 6.22 8.11
N ASN A 113 -6.43 5.86 8.83
CA ASN A 113 -5.07 6.39 8.69
C ASN A 113 -4.19 5.23 8.20
N PRO A 114 -4.20 4.95 6.87
CA PRO A 114 -3.41 3.85 6.32
C PRO A 114 -1.91 4.10 6.47
N PRO A 115 -1.05 3.07 6.41
CA PRO A 115 0.40 3.25 6.47
C PRO A 115 0.88 4.08 5.26
N TYR A 116 1.83 5.01 5.49
CA TYR A 116 2.30 5.96 4.48
C TYR A 116 3.82 6.21 4.48
N GLY A 117 4.62 5.31 4.93
CA GLY A 117 6.09 5.45 4.93
C GLY A 117 6.74 4.90 6.19
N GLU A 118 7.96 5.22 6.46
CA GLU A 118 8.94 4.85 7.50
C GLU A 118 8.72 3.58 8.38
N ARG A 119 7.52 3.04 8.47
CA ARG A 119 7.18 1.92 9.39
C ARG A 119 6.83 0.60 8.72
N LEU A 120 6.64 0.60 7.41
CA LEU A 120 6.27 -0.62 6.69
C LEU A 120 6.97 -0.65 5.34
N ASP A 121 7.53 -1.79 5.08
CA ASP A 121 8.06 -2.34 3.85
C ASP A 121 7.91 -1.50 2.56
N SER A 122 8.70 -1.81 1.61
CA SER A 122 8.85 -1.23 0.29
C SER A 122 7.67 -0.42 -0.26
N GLU A 123 7.95 0.70 -0.91
CA GLU A 123 6.96 1.53 -1.63
C GLU A 123 5.96 0.70 -2.49
N PRO A 124 6.36 -0.39 -3.17
CA PRO A 124 5.42 -1.28 -3.88
C PRO A 124 4.31 -1.88 -3.01
N ALA A 125 4.60 -2.23 -1.75
CA ALA A 125 3.58 -2.77 -0.85
C ALA A 125 2.53 -1.72 -0.45
N LEU A 126 2.96 -0.48 -0.23
CA LEU A 126 2.05 0.63 0.07
C LEU A 126 1.17 0.97 -1.14
N ILE A 127 1.74 0.98 -2.34
CA ILE A 127 1.01 1.20 -3.60
C ILE A 127 -0.05 0.11 -3.79
N ALA A 128 0.33 -1.15 -3.64
CA ALA A 128 -0.58 -2.29 -3.75
C ALA A 128 -1.73 -2.20 -2.74
N LEU A 129 -1.44 -1.87 -1.48
CA LEU A 129 -2.41 -1.71 -0.41
C LEU A 129 -3.45 -0.63 -0.74
N HIS A 130 -3.01 0.57 -1.16
CA HIS A 130 -3.91 1.67 -1.49
C HIS A 130 -4.73 1.37 -2.75
N SER A 131 -4.14 0.76 -3.77
CA SER A 131 -4.84 0.32 -4.97
C SER A 131 -5.91 -0.74 -4.65
N LEU A 132 -5.59 -1.70 -3.80
CA LEU A 132 -6.53 -2.71 -3.32
C LEU A 132 -7.68 -2.09 -2.53
N LEU A 133 -7.38 -1.17 -1.61
CA LEU A 133 -8.39 -0.44 -0.83
C LEU A 133 -9.35 0.30 -1.77
N GLY A 134 -8.84 1.05 -2.74
CA GLY A 134 -9.66 1.77 -3.70
C GLY A 134 -10.59 0.85 -4.52
N ARG A 135 -10.10 -0.32 -4.92
CA ARG A 135 -10.89 -1.34 -5.60
C ARG A 135 -12.01 -1.90 -4.71
N ILE A 136 -11.70 -2.21 -3.46
CA ILE A 136 -12.70 -2.72 -2.51
C ILE A 136 -13.77 -1.67 -2.21
N MET A 137 -13.37 -0.42 -2.00
CA MET A 137 -14.30 0.68 -1.79
C MET A 137 -15.29 0.79 -2.95
N LYS A 138 -14.82 0.79 -4.19
CA LYS A 138 -15.67 0.85 -5.38
C LYS A 138 -16.61 -0.36 -5.52
N ASN A 139 -16.14 -1.55 -5.16
CA ASN A 139 -16.90 -2.79 -5.37
C ASN A 139 -17.93 -3.07 -4.26
N GLN A 140 -17.67 -2.66 -3.03
CA GLN A 140 -18.48 -3.08 -1.87
C GLN A 140 -19.09 -1.93 -1.07
N PHE A 141 -18.59 -0.69 -1.24
CA PHE A 141 -19.00 0.46 -0.45
C PHE A 141 -19.61 1.59 -1.29
N GLY A 142 -20.25 1.23 -2.41
CA GLY A 142 -21.00 2.22 -3.22
C GLY A 142 -22.01 2.98 -2.36
N GLY A 143 -22.10 4.31 -2.53
CA GLY A 143 -22.94 5.20 -1.72
C GLY A 143 -22.33 5.63 -0.37
N TRP A 144 -21.23 5.00 0.07
CA TRP A 144 -20.55 5.33 1.34
C TRP A 144 -19.60 6.51 1.18
N ASN A 145 -19.31 7.15 2.30
CA ASN A 145 -18.24 8.13 2.41
C ASN A 145 -16.94 7.44 2.84
N LEU A 146 -15.81 7.93 2.33
CA LEU A 146 -14.48 7.51 2.74
C LEU A 146 -13.69 8.74 3.17
N SER A 147 -13.07 8.69 4.34
CA SER A 147 -12.16 9.72 4.81
C SER A 147 -10.81 9.10 5.18
N LEU A 148 -9.76 9.55 4.51
CA LEU A 148 -8.40 9.07 4.72
C LEU A 148 -7.49 10.20 5.16
N PHE A 149 -6.71 9.90 6.19
CA PHE A 149 -5.66 10.77 6.71
C PHE A 149 -4.30 10.19 6.31
N SER A 150 -3.41 10.97 5.70
CA SER A 150 -2.12 10.47 5.22
C SER A 150 -1.06 11.58 5.15
N ALA A 151 0.19 11.23 5.44
CA ALA A 151 1.34 12.07 5.14
C ALA A 151 1.86 11.90 3.70
N SER A 152 1.32 10.94 2.93
CA SER A 152 1.66 10.72 1.52
C SER A 152 0.44 10.95 0.61
N PRO A 153 0.24 12.16 0.10
CA PRO A 153 -0.84 12.46 -0.84
C PRO A 153 -0.79 11.64 -2.13
N ASP A 154 0.42 11.25 -2.54
CA ASP A 154 0.66 10.47 -3.76
C ASP A 154 0.10 9.04 -3.62
N LEU A 155 0.27 8.39 -2.47
CA LEU A 155 -0.32 7.08 -2.21
C LEU A 155 -1.85 7.11 -2.26
N LEU A 156 -2.48 8.22 -1.85
CA LEU A 156 -3.92 8.37 -1.95
C LEU A 156 -4.42 8.44 -3.40
N SER A 157 -3.56 8.76 -4.36
CA SER A 157 -3.93 8.71 -5.79
C SER A 157 -4.14 7.27 -6.28
N CYS A 158 -3.48 6.28 -5.64
CA CYS A 158 -3.62 4.85 -5.97
C CYS A 158 -5.03 4.30 -5.73
N LEU A 159 -5.86 4.99 -4.93
CA LEU A 159 -7.28 4.64 -4.74
C LEU A 159 -8.09 4.76 -6.04
N GLN A 160 -7.64 5.59 -6.98
CA GLN A 160 -8.39 5.92 -8.20
C GLN A 160 -9.80 6.44 -7.89
N LEU A 161 -9.90 7.25 -6.83
CA LEU A 161 -11.10 7.96 -6.40
C LEU A 161 -10.84 9.48 -6.47
N ARG A 162 -11.84 10.23 -6.88
CA ARG A 162 -11.78 11.69 -6.86
C ARG A 162 -12.19 12.18 -5.47
N ALA A 163 -11.33 12.95 -4.82
CA ALA A 163 -11.66 13.58 -3.55
C ALA A 163 -12.62 14.76 -3.75
N ASP A 164 -13.65 14.82 -2.92
CA ASP A 164 -14.59 15.94 -2.89
C ASP A 164 -14.02 17.12 -2.11
N LYS A 165 -13.33 16.81 -1.01
CA LYS A 165 -12.72 17.81 -0.12
C LYS A 165 -11.34 17.33 0.36
N GLN A 166 -10.46 18.30 0.58
CA GLN A 166 -9.14 18.06 1.15
C GLN A 166 -8.85 19.11 2.22
N TYR A 167 -8.30 18.65 3.34
CA TYR A 167 -7.86 19.50 4.43
C TYR A 167 -6.38 19.26 4.70
N LYS A 168 -5.65 20.33 4.99
CA LYS A 168 -4.27 20.25 5.49
C LYS A 168 -4.31 19.97 7.00
N ALA A 169 -3.44 19.10 7.46
CA ALA A 169 -3.34 18.72 8.86
C ALA A 169 -1.88 18.40 9.21
N LYS A 170 -1.62 18.16 10.49
CA LYS A 170 -0.31 17.72 10.97
C LYS A 170 -0.45 16.50 11.87
N ASN A 171 0.55 15.61 11.79
CA ASN A 171 0.71 14.50 12.73
C ASN A 171 2.12 14.63 13.36
N GLY A 172 2.19 15.31 14.51
CA GLY A 172 3.47 15.73 15.06
C GLY A 172 4.21 16.67 14.08
N PRO A 173 5.45 16.36 13.69
CA PRO A 173 6.20 17.16 12.72
C PRO A 173 5.77 16.95 11.26
N LEU A 174 5.01 15.90 10.96
CA LEU A 174 4.65 15.52 9.60
C LEU A 174 3.49 16.35 9.07
N ASP A 175 3.67 16.92 7.88
CA ASP A 175 2.58 17.52 7.13
C ASP A 175 1.71 16.41 6.52
N CYS A 176 0.42 16.48 6.81
CA CYS A 176 -0.56 15.49 6.41
C CYS A 176 -1.70 16.13 5.63
N VAL A 177 -2.44 15.29 4.94
CA VAL A 177 -3.71 15.66 4.32
C VAL A 177 -4.81 14.71 4.80
N GLN A 178 -6.00 15.24 5.00
CA GLN A 178 -7.22 14.47 5.08
C GLN A 178 -7.99 14.67 3.79
N LYS A 179 -8.29 13.58 3.09
CA LYS A 179 -9.12 13.60 1.88
C LYS A 179 -10.41 12.87 2.13
N ASN A 180 -11.51 13.52 1.75
CA ASN A 180 -12.85 12.96 1.83
C ASN A 180 -13.33 12.64 0.41
N TYR A 181 -13.98 11.48 0.29
CA TYR A 181 -14.49 10.94 -0.97
C TYR A 181 -15.92 10.48 -0.77
N HIS A 182 -16.76 10.67 -1.76
CA HIS A 182 -18.01 9.95 -1.89
C HIS A 182 -17.80 8.81 -2.90
N VAL A 183 -18.06 7.59 -2.46
CA VAL A 183 -17.90 6.40 -3.32
C VAL A 183 -19.18 6.26 -4.15
N ALA A 184 -19.05 6.49 -5.46
CA ALA A 184 -20.20 6.35 -6.35
C ALA A 184 -20.78 4.92 -6.27
N GLU A 185 -22.09 4.81 -6.36
CA GLU A 185 -22.76 3.51 -6.50
C GLU A 185 -22.30 2.84 -7.80
N SER A 186 -21.86 1.59 -7.70
CA SER A 186 -21.54 0.80 -8.89
C SER A 186 -22.83 0.39 -9.59
N THR A 187 -22.93 0.70 -10.88
CA THR A 187 -23.97 0.08 -11.71
C THR A 187 -23.60 -1.39 -11.98
N PRO A 188 -24.56 -2.31 -12.11
CA PRO A 188 -24.29 -3.75 -12.33
C PRO A 188 -23.37 -4.03 -13.51
N ASP A 189 -23.31 -3.12 -14.49
CA ASP A 189 -22.47 -3.24 -15.71
C ASP A 189 -21.12 -2.52 -15.61
N SER A 190 -20.81 -1.86 -14.50
CA SER A 190 -19.54 -1.18 -14.34
C SER A 190 -18.42 -2.19 -14.10
N LYS A 191 -17.61 -2.44 -15.15
CA LYS A 191 -16.37 -3.19 -14.97
C LYS A 191 -15.43 -2.41 -14.05
N PRO A 192 -14.79 -3.08 -13.08
CA PRO A 192 -13.76 -2.43 -12.27
C PRO A 192 -12.65 -1.93 -13.19
N VAL A 193 -12.54 -0.62 -13.36
CA VAL A 193 -11.48 0.00 -14.14
C VAL A 193 -10.20 -0.12 -13.34
N MET A 194 -9.22 -0.83 -13.89
CA MET A 194 -7.86 -0.88 -13.34
C MET A 194 -7.12 0.38 -13.80
N ALA A 195 -6.37 0.99 -12.90
CA ALA A 195 -5.40 2.01 -13.32
C ALA A 195 -4.44 1.43 -14.36
N ALA A 196 -4.12 2.18 -15.41
CA ALA A 196 -3.27 1.73 -16.52
C ALA A 196 -3.78 0.44 -17.19
N GLU A 197 -5.06 0.37 -17.56
CA GLU A 197 -5.67 -0.83 -18.14
C GLU A 197 -4.99 -1.26 -19.46
N ASP A 198 -4.61 -0.31 -20.30
CA ASP A 198 -3.89 -0.58 -21.56
C ASP A 198 -2.54 -1.27 -21.31
N TYR A 199 -1.80 -0.78 -20.32
CA TYR A 199 -0.56 -1.41 -19.85
C TYR A 199 -0.83 -2.81 -19.29
N ALA A 200 -1.84 -2.96 -18.43
CA ALA A 200 -2.20 -4.26 -17.84
C ALA A 200 -2.57 -5.29 -18.93
N ASN A 201 -3.34 -4.87 -19.95
CA ASN A 201 -3.71 -5.73 -21.09
C ASN A 201 -2.49 -6.12 -21.91
N ARG A 202 -1.57 -5.18 -22.16
CA ARG A 202 -0.31 -5.47 -22.87
C ARG A 202 0.54 -6.46 -22.05
N LEU A 203 0.68 -6.23 -20.75
CA LEU A 203 1.46 -7.11 -19.87
C LEU A 203 0.87 -8.52 -19.80
N ARG A 204 -0.47 -8.67 -19.70
CA ARG A 204 -1.15 -9.98 -19.74
C ARG A 204 -0.88 -10.72 -21.06
N LYS A 205 -0.92 -10.01 -22.19
CA LYS A 205 -0.63 -10.59 -23.50
C LYS A 205 0.82 -11.08 -23.59
N ASN A 206 1.76 -10.27 -23.09
CA ASN A 206 3.17 -10.61 -23.07
C ASN A 206 3.43 -11.80 -22.12
N LEU A 207 2.84 -11.78 -20.93
CA LEU A 207 2.94 -12.88 -19.97
C LEU A 207 2.51 -14.20 -20.59
N LYS A 208 1.32 -14.26 -21.21
CA LYS A 208 0.81 -15.47 -21.86
C LYS A 208 1.76 -15.99 -22.95
N LYS A 209 2.41 -15.08 -23.71
CA LYS A 209 3.37 -15.42 -24.76
C LYS A 209 4.67 -15.97 -24.18
N PHE A 210 5.27 -15.24 -23.23
CA PHE A 210 6.60 -15.55 -22.75
C PHE A 210 6.64 -16.65 -21.68
N GLU A 211 5.61 -16.78 -20.85
CA GLU A 211 5.56 -17.81 -19.82
C GLU A 211 5.56 -19.23 -20.42
N LYS A 212 4.81 -19.45 -21.50
CA LYS A 212 4.80 -20.75 -22.19
C LYS A 212 6.17 -21.10 -22.76
N TRP A 213 6.80 -20.13 -23.43
CA TRP A 213 8.16 -20.27 -23.99
C TRP A 213 9.19 -20.52 -22.89
N ALA A 214 9.19 -19.71 -21.84
CA ALA A 214 10.16 -19.79 -20.74
C ALA A 214 10.09 -21.17 -20.06
N ARG A 215 8.87 -21.69 -19.84
CA ARG A 215 8.66 -23.03 -19.27
C ARG A 215 9.20 -24.14 -20.20
N GLN A 216 8.99 -24.03 -21.50
CA GLN A 216 9.49 -25.00 -22.47
C GLN A 216 11.01 -25.04 -22.57
N GLU A 217 11.66 -23.89 -22.44
CA GLU A 217 13.12 -23.74 -22.54
C GLU A 217 13.83 -23.86 -21.18
N GLY A 218 13.12 -24.02 -20.06
CA GLY A 218 13.71 -24.05 -18.74
C GLY A 218 14.36 -22.72 -18.33
N ILE A 219 13.65 -21.60 -18.57
CA ILE A 219 14.15 -20.25 -18.34
C ILE A 219 13.30 -19.56 -17.28
N GLU A 220 13.92 -19.05 -16.21
CA GLU A 220 13.24 -18.30 -15.15
C GLU A 220 13.46 -16.78 -15.24
N CYS A 221 14.37 -16.33 -16.12
CA CYS A 221 14.76 -14.93 -16.24
C CYS A 221 14.45 -14.40 -17.64
N TYR A 222 13.52 -13.47 -17.76
CA TYR A 222 13.15 -12.89 -19.06
C TYR A 222 12.43 -11.56 -18.93
N ARG A 223 12.55 -10.74 -19.98
CA ARG A 223 11.85 -9.47 -20.09
C ARG A 223 10.41 -9.69 -20.51
N LEU A 224 9.48 -9.16 -19.74
CA LEU A 224 8.04 -9.21 -19.98
C LEU A 224 7.53 -7.99 -20.75
N TYR A 225 8.15 -6.83 -20.50
CA TYR A 225 7.70 -5.56 -21.08
C TYR A 225 8.90 -4.63 -21.23
N ASP A 226 8.98 -3.86 -22.33
CA ASP A 226 10.05 -2.91 -22.59
C ASP A 226 9.54 -1.69 -23.35
N ALA A 227 8.90 -0.76 -22.61
CA ALA A 227 8.33 0.46 -23.18
C ALA A 227 7.44 0.21 -24.43
N ASP A 228 6.71 -0.92 -24.45
CA ASP A 228 5.85 -1.32 -25.56
C ASP A 228 4.76 -0.26 -25.90
N LEU A 229 4.41 0.56 -24.91
CA LEU A 229 3.46 1.66 -25.05
C LEU A 229 4.16 2.96 -24.64
N PRO A 230 4.08 4.04 -25.46
CA PRO A 230 4.83 5.28 -25.21
C PRO A 230 4.54 5.96 -23.86
N GLU A 231 3.34 5.74 -23.33
CA GLU A 231 2.90 6.36 -22.08
C GLU A 231 3.45 5.65 -20.83
N TYR A 232 3.92 4.41 -20.98
CA TYR A 232 4.40 3.56 -19.89
C TYR A 232 5.87 3.18 -20.12
N ASN A 233 6.75 4.12 -19.81
CA ASN A 233 8.17 4.05 -20.13
C ASN A 233 8.96 3.28 -19.05
N VAL A 234 8.74 1.98 -18.99
CA VAL A 234 9.40 1.06 -18.06
C VAL A 234 9.86 -0.21 -18.75
N ALA A 235 10.86 -0.89 -18.18
CA ALA A 235 11.13 -2.29 -18.44
C ALA A 235 10.64 -3.13 -17.27
N VAL A 236 10.08 -4.32 -17.55
CA VAL A 236 9.65 -5.28 -16.55
C VAL A 236 10.33 -6.61 -16.83
N ASP A 237 11.20 -6.99 -15.91
CA ASP A 237 11.99 -8.21 -15.99
C ASP A 237 11.56 -9.19 -14.89
N ARG A 238 11.36 -10.46 -15.25
CA ARG A 238 11.06 -11.55 -14.31
C ARG A 238 12.34 -12.31 -13.98
N TYR A 239 12.49 -12.64 -12.69
CA TYR A 239 13.54 -13.49 -12.14
C TYR A 239 12.91 -14.49 -11.19
N ALA A 240 12.58 -15.69 -11.68
CA ALA A 240 11.80 -16.69 -10.96
C ALA A 240 10.46 -16.13 -10.44
N ASP A 241 10.29 -15.98 -9.15
CA ASP A 241 9.12 -15.40 -8.49
C ASP A 241 9.27 -13.89 -8.17
N TRP A 242 10.40 -13.28 -8.53
CA TRP A 242 10.67 -11.86 -8.38
C TRP A 242 10.44 -11.09 -9.68
N VAL A 243 10.16 -9.81 -9.55
CA VAL A 243 9.98 -8.88 -10.67
C VAL A 243 10.78 -7.62 -10.42
N VAL A 244 11.55 -7.19 -11.41
CA VAL A 244 12.25 -5.91 -11.40
C VAL A 244 11.55 -4.97 -12.38
N VAL A 245 11.04 -3.87 -11.88
CA VAL A 245 10.49 -2.77 -12.68
C VAL A 245 11.56 -1.68 -12.75
N GLN A 246 12.03 -1.39 -13.96
CA GLN A 246 13.00 -0.33 -14.22
C GLN A 246 12.29 0.84 -14.92
N GLU A 247 12.15 1.96 -14.21
CA GLU A 247 11.64 3.18 -14.82
C GLU A 247 12.73 3.82 -15.68
N TYR A 248 12.42 4.12 -16.93
CA TYR A 248 13.23 5.02 -17.74
C TYR A 248 12.88 6.46 -17.38
N ALA A 249 13.87 7.23 -16.91
CA ALA A 249 13.66 8.60 -16.45
C ALA A 249 12.79 9.41 -17.44
N PRO A 250 11.66 9.96 -16.96
CA PRO A 250 10.75 10.70 -17.83
C PRO A 250 11.43 11.94 -18.38
N PRO A 251 11.10 12.38 -19.61
CA PRO A 251 11.57 13.65 -20.15
C PRO A 251 11.23 14.80 -19.20
N LYS A 252 12.11 15.79 -19.11
CA LYS A 252 11.93 16.99 -18.26
C LYS A 252 10.66 17.81 -18.59
N THR A 253 10.03 17.56 -19.74
CA THR A 253 8.78 18.17 -20.19
C THR A 253 7.54 17.57 -19.52
N ILE A 254 7.65 16.40 -18.90
CA ILE A 254 6.55 15.75 -18.19
C ILE A 254 6.54 16.23 -16.75
N ASP A 255 5.37 16.62 -16.27
CA ASP A 255 5.15 16.97 -14.88
C ASP A 255 5.51 15.80 -13.94
N ALA A 256 6.37 16.08 -12.96
CA ALA A 256 6.92 15.05 -12.06
C ALA A 256 5.83 14.31 -11.27
N HIS A 257 4.76 15.02 -10.88
CA HIS A 257 3.65 14.40 -10.14
C HIS A 257 2.88 13.41 -11.04
N LYS A 258 2.62 13.80 -12.30
CA LYS A 258 1.97 12.90 -13.26
C LYS A 258 2.83 11.68 -13.60
N ALA A 259 4.15 11.88 -13.75
CA ALA A 259 5.08 10.78 -13.96
C ALA A 259 5.04 9.79 -12.78
N ARG A 260 5.08 10.29 -11.56
CA ARG A 260 5.01 9.46 -10.34
C ARG A 260 3.67 8.72 -10.22
N GLN A 261 2.55 9.37 -10.52
CA GLN A 261 1.24 8.70 -10.54
C GLN A 261 1.21 7.55 -11.55
N ARG A 262 1.73 7.76 -12.77
CA ARG A 262 1.83 6.70 -13.79
C ARG A 262 2.68 5.53 -13.31
N LEU A 263 3.82 5.82 -12.67
CA LEU A 263 4.66 4.77 -12.11
C LEU A 263 3.92 3.95 -11.05
N PHE A 264 3.16 4.59 -10.18
CA PHE A 264 2.33 3.91 -9.18
C PHE A 264 1.26 3.02 -9.82
N ASP A 265 0.61 3.51 -10.87
CA ASP A 265 -0.36 2.74 -11.65
C ASP A 265 0.28 1.52 -12.32
N ILE A 266 1.50 1.66 -12.86
CA ILE A 266 2.29 0.56 -13.43
C ILE A 266 2.61 -0.49 -12.37
N ILE A 267 3.09 -0.07 -11.19
CA ILE A 267 3.44 -0.98 -10.10
C ILE A 267 2.20 -1.75 -9.63
N ALA A 268 1.10 -1.06 -9.39
CA ALA A 268 -0.16 -1.68 -8.97
C ALA A 268 -0.68 -2.69 -10.01
N ALA A 269 -0.65 -2.30 -11.29
CA ALA A 269 -1.05 -3.16 -12.40
C ALA A 269 -0.12 -4.37 -12.55
N THR A 270 1.20 -4.20 -12.42
CA THR A 270 2.20 -5.26 -12.50
C THR A 270 1.96 -6.30 -11.40
N ILE A 271 1.81 -5.88 -10.15
CA ILE A 271 1.52 -6.77 -9.02
C ILE A 271 0.22 -7.53 -9.26
N SER A 272 -0.83 -6.85 -9.70
CA SER A 272 -2.14 -7.45 -9.94
C SER A 272 -2.14 -8.45 -11.11
N VAL A 273 -1.46 -8.11 -12.21
CA VAL A 273 -1.43 -8.97 -13.42
C VAL A 273 -0.56 -10.21 -13.21
N LEU A 274 0.58 -10.05 -12.55
CA LEU A 274 1.53 -11.14 -12.33
C LEU A 274 1.19 -11.99 -11.10
N GLY A 275 0.27 -11.52 -10.23
CA GLY A 275 -0.13 -12.23 -9.01
C GLY A 275 1.01 -12.41 -8.01
N ILE A 276 1.99 -11.51 -8.01
CA ILE A 276 3.16 -11.57 -7.13
C ILE A 276 2.89 -10.89 -5.78
N ALA A 277 3.57 -11.36 -4.75
CA ALA A 277 3.58 -10.63 -3.48
C ALA A 277 4.30 -9.29 -3.66
N PRO A 278 3.80 -8.17 -3.11
CA PRO A 278 4.38 -6.85 -3.31
C PRO A 278 5.86 -6.73 -2.91
N ASN A 279 6.29 -7.48 -1.90
CA ASN A 279 7.69 -7.54 -1.46
C ASN A 279 8.63 -8.29 -2.45
N LYS A 280 8.06 -8.95 -3.46
CA LYS A 280 8.81 -9.57 -4.57
C LYS A 280 8.98 -8.63 -5.77
N LEU A 281 8.50 -7.39 -5.70
CA LEU A 281 8.74 -6.38 -6.71
C LEU A 281 9.85 -5.44 -6.26
N VAL A 282 10.88 -5.31 -7.08
CA VAL A 282 11.98 -4.36 -6.90
C VAL A 282 11.81 -3.23 -7.92
N LEU A 283 11.74 -1.99 -7.42
CA LEU A 283 11.68 -0.79 -8.25
C LEU A 283 13.08 -0.22 -8.42
N LYS A 284 13.46 0.09 -9.66
CA LYS A 284 14.71 0.80 -9.99
C LYS A 284 14.40 1.97 -10.92
N THR A 285 15.08 3.09 -10.73
CA THR A 285 15.00 4.24 -11.64
C THR A 285 16.29 4.32 -12.44
N ARG A 286 16.18 4.27 -13.77
CA ARG A 286 17.30 4.36 -14.68
C ARG A 286 17.42 5.81 -15.17
N GLU A 287 18.25 6.58 -14.50
CA GLU A 287 18.61 7.91 -14.97
C GLU A 287 19.64 7.81 -16.12
N ARG A 288 19.62 8.76 -17.06
CA ARG A 288 20.68 8.90 -18.06
C ARG A 288 21.96 9.35 -17.35
N GLN A 289 22.72 8.41 -16.85
CA GLN A 289 24.01 8.69 -16.20
C GLN A 289 25.09 8.87 -17.25
N LYS A 290 25.87 9.94 -17.12
CA LYS A 290 27.11 10.13 -17.86
C LYS A 290 28.28 9.65 -16.99
N GLY A 291 29.01 8.59 -17.44
CA GLY A 291 30.25 8.18 -16.82
C GLY A 291 30.16 6.96 -15.88
N LYS A 292 31.14 6.82 -14.97
CA LYS A 292 31.37 5.64 -14.10
C LYS A 292 30.27 5.37 -13.04
N ASN A 293 29.25 6.20 -12.94
CA ASN A 293 28.18 6.08 -11.95
C ASN A 293 27.23 4.89 -12.18
N GLN A 294 27.39 4.18 -13.29
CA GLN A 294 26.60 3.00 -13.65
C GLN A 294 26.76 1.82 -12.67
N TYR A 295 27.88 1.80 -11.94
CA TYR A 295 28.21 0.76 -10.98
C TYR A 295 28.06 1.20 -9.51
N GLN A 296 27.34 2.30 -9.26
CA GLN A 296 27.08 2.71 -7.89
C GLN A 296 26.20 1.68 -7.18
N LYS A 297 26.61 1.32 -5.98
CA LYS A 297 25.88 0.45 -5.09
C LYS A 297 24.63 1.21 -4.58
N LEU A 298 23.44 0.66 -4.81
CA LEU A 298 22.15 1.23 -4.40
C LEU A 298 21.72 0.75 -3.00
N GLY A 299 22.24 -0.43 -2.59
CA GLY A 299 21.93 -1.07 -1.32
C GLY A 299 23.09 -1.90 -0.79
N GLU A 300 22.94 -2.44 0.40
CA GLU A 300 23.93 -3.27 1.07
C GLU A 300 23.35 -4.57 1.63
N LYS A 301 22.27 -5.06 1.06
CA LYS A 301 21.61 -6.27 1.56
C LYS A 301 22.48 -7.52 1.36
N GLY A 302 23.29 -7.56 0.31
CA GLY A 302 24.13 -8.72 0.00
C GLY A 302 23.35 -9.98 -0.35
N GLU A 303 22.08 -9.83 -0.72
CA GLU A 303 21.18 -10.96 -1.02
C GLU A 303 21.30 -11.33 -2.49
N PHE A 304 21.61 -12.60 -2.74
CA PHE A 304 21.64 -13.17 -4.07
C PHE A 304 20.50 -14.15 -4.25
N LEU A 305 19.85 -14.09 -5.41
CA LEU A 305 18.82 -15.03 -5.85
C LEU A 305 19.44 -16.00 -6.86
N GLU A 306 19.27 -17.29 -6.62
CA GLU A 306 19.59 -18.30 -7.62
C GLU A 306 18.45 -18.41 -8.63
N VAL A 307 18.78 -18.38 -9.91
CA VAL A 307 17.84 -18.49 -11.03
C VAL A 307 18.34 -19.45 -12.07
N THR A 308 17.44 -20.08 -12.79
CA THR A 308 17.77 -21.08 -13.80
C THR A 308 17.63 -20.51 -15.21
N GLU A 309 18.63 -20.75 -16.03
CA GLU A 309 18.60 -20.50 -17.48
C GLU A 309 19.07 -21.77 -18.21
N TYR A 310 18.15 -22.48 -18.87
CA TYR A 310 18.35 -23.85 -19.38
C TYR A 310 18.77 -24.82 -18.27
N ASN A 311 20.01 -25.29 -18.30
CA ASN A 311 20.58 -26.17 -17.28
C ASN A 311 21.63 -25.45 -16.39
N ALA A 312 21.76 -24.13 -16.53
CA ALA A 312 22.71 -23.34 -15.76
C ALA A 312 22.00 -22.67 -14.58
N HIS A 313 22.64 -22.71 -13.42
CA HIS A 313 22.25 -22.00 -12.22
C HIS A 313 23.06 -20.72 -12.11
N LEU A 314 22.39 -19.58 -12.05
CA LEU A 314 23.01 -18.27 -12.08
C LEU A 314 22.60 -17.48 -10.84
N TRP A 315 23.53 -16.74 -10.27
CA TRP A 315 23.27 -15.86 -9.14
C TRP A 315 23.04 -14.43 -9.62
N VAL A 316 21.94 -13.83 -9.20
CA VAL A 316 21.59 -12.44 -9.51
C VAL A 316 21.39 -11.64 -8.22
N ASN A 317 21.80 -10.38 -8.24
CA ASN A 317 21.49 -9.44 -7.17
C ASN A 317 20.46 -8.44 -7.67
N LEU A 318 19.26 -8.48 -7.09
CA LEU A 318 18.15 -7.65 -7.54
C LEU A 318 18.08 -6.28 -6.87
N THR A 319 18.76 -6.08 -5.73
CA THR A 319 18.54 -4.92 -4.85
C THR A 319 19.74 -3.98 -4.74
N ASP A 320 20.96 -4.48 -4.77
CA ASP A 320 22.11 -3.68 -4.38
C ASP A 320 22.75 -2.89 -5.52
N TYR A 321 22.48 -3.25 -6.77
CA TYR A 321 23.02 -2.61 -7.95
C TYR A 321 21.93 -2.26 -8.96
N LEU A 322 22.20 -1.31 -9.84
CA LEU A 322 21.27 -0.99 -10.93
C LEU A 322 21.08 -2.20 -11.86
N ASP A 323 22.18 -2.83 -12.25
CA ASP A 323 22.16 -4.07 -13.02
C ASP A 323 22.05 -5.28 -12.09
N THR A 324 21.41 -6.34 -12.56
CA THR A 324 21.21 -7.57 -11.76
C THR A 324 22.37 -8.54 -11.83
N GLY A 325 23.40 -8.23 -12.63
CA GLY A 325 24.52 -9.12 -12.96
C GLY A 325 24.21 -10.09 -14.10
N LEU A 326 22.95 -10.18 -14.55
CA LEU A 326 22.54 -11.05 -15.64
C LEU A 326 21.92 -10.25 -16.79
N PHE A 327 22.62 -10.15 -17.90
CA PHE A 327 22.13 -9.50 -19.12
C PHE A 327 21.23 -10.47 -19.90
N LEU A 328 19.91 -10.20 -19.90
CA LEU A 328 18.90 -11.08 -20.48
C LEU A 328 19.00 -11.22 -21.99
N ASP A 329 19.51 -10.22 -22.69
CA ASP A 329 19.75 -10.18 -24.13
C ASP A 329 20.98 -11.03 -24.56
N HIS A 330 21.91 -11.31 -23.65
CA HIS A 330 23.08 -12.13 -23.92
C HIS A 330 22.83 -13.65 -23.74
N ARG A 331 21.60 -14.09 -23.55
CA ARG A 331 21.25 -15.51 -23.30
C ARG A 331 21.77 -16.44 -24.39
N ILE A 332 21.62 -16.08 -25.65
CA ILE A 332 22.09 -16.90 -26.78
C ILE A 332 23.63 -17.01 -26.75
N ALA A 333 24.32 -15.88 -26.49
CA ALA A 333 25.77 -15.87 -26.37
C ALA A 333 26.26 -16.72 -25.18
N ARG A 334 25.54 -16.73 -24.05
CA ARG A 334 25.88 -17.63 -22.91
C ARG A 334 25.67 -19.10 -23.23
N ARG A 335 24.69 -19.44 -24.06
CA ARG A 335 24.44 -20.84 -24.47
C ARG A 335 25.51 -21.39 -25.42
N MET A 336 26.10 -20.54 -26.26
CA MET A 336 27.12 -20.95 -27.23
C MET A 336 28.37 -21.61 -26.58
N PRO A 337 28.99 -21.04 -25.52
CA PRO A 337 30.11 -21.66 -24.86
C PRO A 337 29.83 -23.04 -24.29
N VAL A 338 28.62 -23.28 -23.81
CA VAL A 338 28.22 -24.60 -23.26
C VAL A 338 28.16 -25.68 -24.34
N SER A 339 27.95 -25.30 -25.60
CA SER A 339 27.94 -26.21 -26.75
C SER A 339 29.34 -26.48 -27.33
N TYR A 340 30.35 -25.66 -26.97
CA TYR A 340 31.73 -25.82 -27.39
C TYR A 340 32.58 -26.37 -26.22
N THR A 341 33.02 -27.60 -26.31
CA THR A 341 33.77 -28.31 -25.27
C THR A 341 35.16 -27.75 -24.94
N HIS A 342 35.52 -26.59 -25.48
CA HIS A 342 36.86 -26.00 -25.36
C HIS A 342 36.96 -24.81 -24.39
N LEU A 343 35.87 -24.29 -23.84
CA LEU A 343 35.93 -23.21 -22.87
C LEU A 343 35.96 -23.77 -21.45
N ARG A 344 37.09 -23.53 -20.76
CA ARG A 344 37.23 -23.90 -19.36
C ARG A 344 36.43 -22.94 -18.48
N ALA A 345 35.79 -23.49 -17.44
CA ALA A 345 34.94 -22.75 -16.50
C ALA A 345 35.64 -21.54 -15.79
N HIS A 346 36.98 -21.48 -15.83
CA HIS A 346 37.76 -20.38 -15.26
C HIS A 346 37.72 -19.06 -16.04
N GLU A 347 37.28 -19.06 -17.29
CA GLU A 347 37.30 -17.84 -18.11
C GLU A 347 36.02 -17.04 -17.99
N THR A 348 34.93 -17.64 -17.48
CA THR A 348 33.61 -16.97 -17.28
C THR A 348 33.47 -16.31 -15.91
N LEU A 349 34.38 -16.61 -14.94
CA LEU A 349 34.28 -16.11 -13.55
C LEU A 349 35.21 -14.89 -13.25
N ARG A 350 35.93 -14.34 -14.24
CA ARG A 350 36.85 -13.22 -14.01
C ARG A 350 36.24 -11.82 -14.12
N HIS A 351 34.95 -11.68 -14.30
CA HIS A 351 34.28 -10.39 -14.41
C HIS A 351 33.04 -10.25 -13.53
N LEU A 352 33.03 -10.92 -12.37
CA LEU A 352 32.08 -10.62 -11.28
C LEU A 352 32.78 -9.84 -10.17
#